data_73b74e7cecf6e6103d0d5c33f1957877
#
_entry.id   73b74e7cecf6e6103d0d5c33f1957877
#
_cell.length_a   1.000
_cell.length_b   1.000
_cell.length_c   1.000
_cell.angle_alpha   90.00
_cell.angle_beta   90.00
_cell.angle_gamma   90.00
#
_symmetry.space_group_name_H-M   'P 1'
#
loop_
_entity.id
_entity.type
_entity.pdbx_description
1 polymer ?
#
loop_
_entity_poly.entity_id
_entity_poly.type
_entity_poly.pdbx_seq_one_letter_code
_entity_poly.pdbx_strand_id
1 'polypeptide(L)'
;MPELPPAVRGFGVTFATMFKKVVTEEYPEQADRYPPKPRFHGRHQLNRWTDGLEKCIGCELCAWACPADAILVEADSNTEEERFSPGERYGRVYQINYLRCIFCGLCIEACPTRALTMTNVYELADDNRADLIYEKQDLLAPLLPGMIAPPHRMVPGTTEQDYYAGKVTGSVPEQEPAGDEQIWAEVQGRSEQEAGR
;
A
#
# COMPACT_ATOMS: atom_id res chain seq x y z
N MET A 1 -45.55 -12.41 40.63
CA MET A 1 -45.20 -13.50 39.72
C MET A 1 -43.98 -14.17 40.34
N PRO A 2 -43.94 -15.48 40.53
CA PRO A 2 -42.73 -16.12 41.08
C PRO A 2 -41.56 -15.86 40.12
N GLU A 3 -40.50 -15.33 40.68
CA GLU A 3 -39.28 -15.10 39.88
C GLU A 3 -38.68 -16.46 39.50
N LEU A 4 -38.53 -16.68 38.20
CA LEU A 4 -37.88 -17.85 37.65
C LEU A 4 -36.44 -17.96 38.17
N PRO A 5 -35.95 -19.15 38.55
CA PRO A 5 -34.56 -19.33 38.93
C PRO A 5 -33.59 -18.78 37.90
N PRO A 6 -32.45 -18.19 38.31
CA PRO A 6 -31.49 -17.56 37.40
C PRO A 6 -31.04 -18.45 36.23
N ALA A 7 -30.88 -19.76 36.49
CA ALA A 7 -30.53 -20.73 35.45
C ALA A 7 -31.60 -20.82 34.35
N VAL A 8 -32.90 -20.89 34.73
CA VAL A 8 -34.00 -20.97 33.76
C VAL A 8 -34.09 -19.66 32.93
N ARG A 9 -33.87 -18.53 33.58
CA ARG A 9 -33.80 -17.24 32.86
C ARG A 9 -32.65 -17.22 31.84
N GLY A 10 -31.50 -17.76 32.21
CA GLY A 10 -30.34 -17.88 31.32
C GLY A 10 -30.67 -18.70 30.06
N PHE A 11 -31.26 -19.86 30.22
CA PHE A 11 -31.73 -20.71 29.11
C PHE A 11 -32.76 -19.97 28.22
N GLY A 12 -33.65 -19.21 28.82
CA GLY A 12 -34.64 -18.43 28.09
C GLY A 12 -33.99 -17.36 27.21
N VAL A 13 -32.95 -16.69 27.66
CA VAL A 13 -32.18 -15.70 26.89
C VAL A 13 -31.46 -16.38 25.73
N THR A 14 -30.77 -17.47 25.95
CA THR A 14 -30.07 -18.20 24.88
C THR A 14 -31.02 -18.75 23.85
N PHE A 15 -32.14 -19.32 24.28
CA PHE A 15 -33.19 -19.79 23.38
C PHE A 15 -33.76 -18.65 22.52
N ALA A 16 -34.07 -17.50 23.09
CA ALA A 16 -34.58 -16.34 22.36
C ALA A 16 -33.55 -15.80 21.38
N THR A 17 -32.24 -15.94 21.64
CA THR A 17 -31.19 -15.50 20.70
C THR A 17 -31.10 -16.37 19.45
N MET A 18 -31.54 -17.62 19.48
CA MET A 18 -31.56 -18.51 18.31
C MET A 18 -32.49 -17.99 17.20
N PHE A 19 -33.49 -17.18 17.55
CA PHE A 19 -34.44 -16.60 16.59
C PHE A 19 -34.12 -15.16 16.19
N LYS A 20 -33.01 -14.61 16.68
CA LYS A 20 -32.54 -13.29 16.25
C LYS A 20 -31.89 -13.38 14.86
N LYS A 21 -31.91 -12.27 14.11
CA LYS A 21 -31.18 -12.16 12.85
C LYS A 21 -29.71 -12.47 13.10
N VAL A 22 -29.16 -13.37 12.30
CA VAL A 22 -27.72 -13.68 12.30
C VAL A 22 -26.97 -12.44 11.82
N VAL A 23 -25.96 -12.02 12.59
CA VAL A 23 -25.05 -10.90 12.29
C VAL A 23 -23.64 -11.37 11.98
N THR A 24 -23.43 -12.69 11.97
CA THR A 24 -22.14 -13.31 11.63
C THR A 24 -21.89 -13.11 10.14
N GLU A 25 -20.70 -12.66 9.79
CA GLU A 25 -20.22 -12.56 8.42
C GLU A 25 -19.35 -13.78 8.14
N GLU A 26 -19.67 -14.46 7.05
CA GLU A 26 -18.92 -15.66 6.63
C GLU A 26 -17.78 -15.21 5.71
N TYR A 27 -16.65 -14.85 6.28
CA TYR A 27 -15.45 -14.50 5.56
C TYR A 27 -14.66 -15.78 5.22
N PRO A 28 -14.11 -15.94 4.00
CA PRO A 28 -14.14 -15.03 2.83
C PRO A 28 -15.29 -15.27 1.85
N GLU A 29 -16.23 -16.18 2.15
CA GLU A 29 -17.21 -16.77 1.23
C GLU A 29 -18.35 -15.81 0.85
N GLN A 30 -18.57 -14.75 1.63
CA GLN A 30 -19.60 -13.76 1.30
C GLN A 30 -19.11 -12.86 0.16
N ALA A 31 -19.92 -12.78 -0.92
CA ALA A 31 -19.63 -11.96 -2.09
C ALA A 31 -19.60 -10.44 -1.77
N ASP A 32 -20.34 -10.01 -0.75
CA ASP A 32 -20.40 -8.63 -0.31
C ASP A 32 -19.40 -8.37 0.83
N ARG A 33 -18.13 -8.38 0.54
CA ARG A 33 -17.11 -7.92 1.49
C ARG A 33 -17.36 -6.47 1.85
N TYR A 34 -17.28 -6.14 3.13
CA TYR A 34 -17.23 -4.74 3.53
C TYR A 34 -15.96 -4.10 2.94
N PRO A 35 -16.10 -3.14 2.03
CA PRO A 35 -14.95 -2.47 1.48
C PRO A 35 -14.18 -1.78 2.62
N PRO A 36 -12.85 -1.75 2.57
CA PRO A 36 -12.05 -0.99 3.53
C PRO A 36 -12.55 0.45 3.62
N LYS A 37 -12.56 1.00 4.81
CA LYS A 37 -13.02 2.38 5.00
C LYS A 37 -12.12 3.35 4.24
N PRO A 38 -12.63 4.49 3.77
CA PRO A 38 -11.80 5.55 3.22
C PRO A 38 -10.67 5.92 4.20
N ARG A 39 -9.46 6.11 3.69
CA ARG A 39 -8.23 6.35 4.48
C ARG A 39 -7.81 5.17 5.36
N PHE A 40 -8.10 3.95 4.93
CA PHE A 40 -7.58 2.78 5.58
C PHE A 40 -6.06 2.72 5.43
N HIS A 41 -5.37 2.29 6.48
CA HIS A 41 -3.92 2.12 6.49
C HIS A 41 -3.56 0.68 6.12
N GLY A 42 -3.58 0.36 4.84
CA GLY A 42 -3.17 -0.94 4.33
C GLY A 42 -1.71 -0.95 3.84
N ARG A 43 -1.42 -1.77 2.84
CA ARG A 43 -0.08 -1.93 2.29
C ARG A 43 0.48 -0.60 1.77
N HIS A 44 1.76 -0.35 2.00
CA HIS A 44 2.46 0.80 1.46
C HIS A 44 2.68 0.67 -0.05
N GLN A 45 2.74 1.82 -0.73
CA GLN A 45 3.07 1.92 -2.14
C GLN A 45 4.02 3.09 -2.38
N LEU A 46 5.05 2.85 -3.18
CA LEU A 46 5.95 3.88 -3.70
C LEU A 46 5.43 4.37 -5.04
N ASN A 47 5.09 5.64 -5.11
CA ASN A 47 4.50 6.26 -6.28
C ASN A 47 5.55 6.70 -7.31
N ARG A 48 5.10 6.82 -8.56
CA ARG A 48 5.87 7.33 -9.69
C ARG A 48 5.34 8.67 -10.18
N TRP A 49 6.16 9.38 -10.91
CA TRP A 49 5.74 10.51 -11.72
C TRP A 49 5.10 10.03 -13.04
N THR A 50 4.46 10.95 -13.74
CA THR A 50 3.71 10.63 -14.97
C THR A 50 4.59 10.13 -16.12
N ASP A 51 5.88 10.42 -16.09
CA ASP A 51 6.88 9.93 -17.05
C ASP A 51 7.45 8.54 -16.69
N GLY A 52 7.21 8.07 -15.46
CA GLY A 52 7.69 6.80 -14.94
C GLY A 52 8.80 6.91 -13.89
N LEU A 53 9.41 8.08 -13.71
CA LEU A 53 10.41 8.31 -12.67
C LEU A 53 9.80 8.12 -11.28
N GLU A 54 10.61 7.64 -10.35
CA GLU A 54 10.19 7.41 -8.97
C GLU A 54 10.07 8.74 -8.22
N LYS A 55 9.08 8.86 -7.36
CA LYS A 55 8.96 10.03 -6.47
C LYS A 55 9.92 9.97 -5.28
N CYS A 56 10.45 8.79 -4.97
CA CYS A 56 11.36 8.59 -3.85
C CYS A 56 12.75 9.15 -4.18
N ILE A 57 13.23 10.05 -3.33
CA ILE A 57 14.56 10.67 -3.43
C ILE A 57 15.56 10.10 -2.42
N GLY A 58 15.23 9.02 -1.75
CA GLY A 58 16.12 8.38 -0.78
C GLY A 58 16.50 9.27 0.42
N CYS A 59 15.60 10.11 0.91
CA CYS A 59 15.89 11.05 2.00
C CYS A 59 15.88 10.41 3.40
N GLU A 60 15.48 9.15 3.55
CA GLU A 60 15.44 8.36 4.78
C GLU A 60 14.48 8.89 5.87
N LEU A 61 13.78 10.00 5.67
CA LEU A 61 12.89 10.58 6.68
C LEU A 61 11.77 9.62 7.11
N CYS A 62 11.30 8.76 6.21
CA CYS A 62 10.31 7.74 6.56
C CYS A 62 10.86 6.66 7.49
N ALA A 63 12.15 6.29 7.36
CA ALA A 63 12.83 5.36 8.26
C ALA A 63 13.00 6.00 9.65
N TRP A 64 13.44 7.25 9.71
CA TRP A 64 13.58 8.01 10.95
C TRP A 64 12.25 8.22 11.69
N ALA A 65 11.15 8.40 10.96
CA ALA A 65 9.83 8.58 11.54
C ALA A 65 9.18 7.25 11.99
N CYS A 66 9.76 6.11 11.64
CA CYS A 66 9.18 4.81 11.93
C CYS A 66 9.39 4.41 13.40
N PRO A 67 8.37 4.32 14.25
CA PRO A 67 8.52 3.96 15.66
C PRO A 67 8.90 2.49 15.88
N ALA A 68 8.76 1.65 14.83
CA ALA A 68 8.99 0.21 14.89
C ALA A 68 10.25 -0.24 14.16
N ASP A 69 11.09 0.69 13.67
CA ASP A 69 12.28 0.40 12.86
C ASP A 69 12.01 -0.62 11.75
N ALA A 70 10.88 -0.43 11.07
CA ALA A 70 10.41 -1.37 10.04
C ALA A 70 10.92 -1.02 8.64
N ILE A 71 11.51 0.16 8.43
CA ILE A 71 11.87 0.69 7.11
C ILE A 71 13.38 0.82 7.01
N LEU A 72 13.95 0.24 5.95
CA LEU A 72 15.33 0.42 5.55
C LEU A 72 15.37 1.19 4.24
N VAL A 73 16.16 2.26 4.19
CA VAL A 73 16.39 3.04 2.96
C VAL A 73 17.88 3.26 2.79
N GLU A 74 18.39 2.97 1.60
CA GLU A 74 19.74 3.34 1.20
C GLU A 74 19.63 4.18 -0.08
N ALA A 75 20.18 5.37 -0.02
CA ALA A 75 20.19 6.27 -1.16
C ALA A 75 21.39 6.00 -2.08
N ASP A 76 21.23 6.35 -3.36
CA ASP A 76 22.31 6.44 -4.33
C ASP A 76 22.12 7.68 -5.20
N SER A 77 23.16 8.09 -5.91
CA SER A 77 23.18 9.29 -6.74
C SER A 77 22.66 9.01 -8.14
N ASN A 78 21.78 9.88 -8.65
CA ASN A 78 21.40 9.90 -10.05
C ASN A 78 22.53 10.50 -10.90
N THR A 79 22.67 10.03 -12.14
CA THR A 79 23.43 10.70 -13.18
C THR A 79 22.48 11.49 -14.10
N GLU A 80 23.01 12.36 -14.96
CA GLU A 80 22.16 13.10 -15.89
C GLU A 80 21.51 12.21 -16.96
N GLU A 81 22.14 11.10 -17.28
CA GLU A 81 21.70 10.18 -18.33
C GLU A 81 20.84 9.05 -17.77
N GLU A 82 21.15 8.57 -16.57
CA GLU A 82 20.45 7.49 -15.91
C GLU A 82 19.84 7.98 -14.60
N ARG A 83 18.60 8.43 -14.68
CA ARG A 83 17.84 8.90 -13.53
C ARG A 83 16.75 7.92 -13.14
N PHE A 84 16.68 7.63 -11.87
CA PHE A 84 15.56 6.91 -11.26
C PHE A 84 14.53 7.87 -10.66
N SER A 85 14.97 9.05 -10.23
CA SER A 85 14.12 10.11 -9.69
C SER A 85 14.52 11.47 -10.25
N PRO A 86 13.67 12.53 -10.17
CA PRO A 86 14.04 13.87 -10.59
C PRO A 86 15.13 14.51 -9.74
N GLY A 87 15.28 14.08 -8.49
CA GLY A 87 16.28 14.64 -7.56
C GLY A 87 17.71 14.19 -7.83
N GLU A 88 18.65 14.74 -7.07
CA GLU A 88 20.06 14.34 -7.13
C GLU A 88 20.29 12.88 -6.68
N ARG A 89 19.39 12.37 -5.85
CA ARG A 89 19.45 11.03 -5.26
C ARG A 89 18.15 10.28 -5.46
N TYR A 90 18.23 8.97 -5.39
CA TYR A 90 17.09 8.07 -5.41
C TYR A 90 17.23 6.99 -4.33
N GLY A 91 16.16 6.33 -3.96
CA GLY A 91 16.22 5.18 -3.07
C GLY A 91 16.72 3.95 -3.83
N ARG A 92 18.00 3.59 -3.67
CA ARG A 92 18.58 2.38 -4.27
C ARG A 92 18.00 1.13 -3.63
N VAL A 93 18.06 1.07 -2.31
CA VAL A 93 17.41 0.04 -1.50
C VAL A 93 16.24 0.69 -0.77
N TYR A 94 15.10 0.07 -0.84
CA TYR A 94 13.94 0.44 -0.04
C TYR A 94 13.24 -0.83 0.42
N GLN A 95 13.11 -1.00 1.71
CA GLN A 95 12.59 -2.23 2.27
C GLN A 95 11.66 -1.92 3.44
N ILE A 96 10.53 -2.62 3.51
CA ILE A 96 9.59 -2.56 4.64
C ILE A 96 9.41 -3.96 5.21
N ASN A 97 9.72 -4.11 6.48
CA ASN A 97 9.45 -5.34 7.21
C ASN A 97 8.04 -5.29 7.81
N TYR A 98 7.08 -5.94 7.17
CA TYR A 98 5.68 -5.97 7.63
C TYR A 98 5.47 -6.77 8.92
N LEU A 99 6.45 -7.58 9.33
CA LEU A 99 6.42 -8.24 10.65
C LEU A 99 6.68 -7.25 11.80
N ARG A 100 7.29 -6.09 11.49
CA ARG A 100 7.53 -5.01 12.47
C ARG A 100 6.55 -3.85 12.30
N CYS A 101 6.09 -3.60 11.08
CA CYS A 101 5.23 -2.48 10.76
C CYS A 101 3.92 -2.55 11.54
N ILE A 102 3.54 -1.44 12.18
CA ILE A 102 2.28 -1.29 12.94
C ILE A 102 1.23 -0.48 12.17
N PHE A 103 1.47 -0.18 10.90
CA PHE A 103 0.56 0.55 10.01
C PHE A 103 0.11 1.93 10.55
N CYS A 104 0.94 2.61 11.33
CA CYS A 104 0.62 3.88 11.96
C CYS A 104 0.52 5.08 11.00
N GLY A 105 1.17 5.01 9.82
CA GLY A 105 1.15 6.06 8.80
C GLY A 105 2.13 7.22 9.01
N LEU A 106 2.93 7.26 10.08
CA LEU A 106 3.89 8.34 10.33
C LEU A 106 4.93 8.48 9.21
N CYS A 107 5.27 7.39 8.54
CA CYS A 107 6.21 7.38 7.41
C CYS A 107 5.66 8.14 6.19
N ILE A 108 4.35 8.09 5.93
CA ILE A 108 3.74 8.87 4.84
C ILE A 108 3.67 10.36 5.17
N GLU A 109 3.42 10.72 6.43
CA GLU A 109 3.42 12.11 6.87
C GLU A 109 4.81 12.73 6.78
N ALA A 110 5.85 11.95 7.07
CA ALA A 110 7.25 12.39 7.00
C ALA A 110 7.79 12.48 5.56
N CYS A 111 7.10 11.95 4.56
CA CYS A 111 7.59 11.92 3.18
C CYS A 111 7.41 13.28 2.49
N PRO A 112 8.51 14.02 2.15
CA PRO A 112 8.42 15.36 1.59
C PRO A 112 7.89 15.38 0.15
N THR A 113 8.12 14.31 -0.61
CA THR A 113 7.74 14.20 -2.02
C THR A 113 6.41 13.47 -2.23
N ARG A 114 5.77 13.03 -1.15
CA ARG A 114 4.59 12.15 -1.21
C ARG A 114 4.84 10.90 -2.08
N ALA A 115 6.07 10.41 -2.05
CA ALA A 115 6.43 9.18 -2.74
C ALA A 115 5.77 7.97 -2.10
N LEU A 116 5.65 7.96 -0.78
CA LEU A 116 5.08 6.86 -0.02
C LEU A 116 3.61 7.17 0.31
N THR A 117 2.73 6.22 0.00
CA THR A 117 1.31 6.25 0.37
C THR A 117 0.89 4.90 0.91
N MET A 118 -0.27 4.84 1.54
CA MET A 118 -0.92 3.58 1.94
C MET A 118 -2.11 3.30 1.05
N THR A 119 -2.28 2.04 0.71
CA THR A 119 -3.40 1.52 -0.09
C THR A 119 -4.48 0.92 0.79
N ASN A 120 -5.55 0.43 0.19
CA ASN A 120 -6.59 -0.32 0.89
C ASN A 120 -6.32 -1.84 0.95
N VAL A 121 -5.17 -2.29 0.44
CA VAL A 121 -4.78 -3.70 0.49
C VAL A 121 -4.37 -4.07 1.91
N TYR A 122 -5.04 -5.03 2.52
CA TYR A 122 -4.80 -5.47 3.89
C TYR A 122 -4.53 -6.98 4.01
N GLU A 123 -4.74 -7.73 2.95
CA GLU A 123 -4.49 -9.17 2.93
C GLU A 123 -3.00 -9.40 2.67
N LEU A 124 -2.25 -9.49 3.77
CA LEU A 124 -0.80 -9.64 3.77
C LEU A 124 -0.37 -10.93 4.51
N ALA A 125 -1.29 -11.87 4.67
CA ALA A 125 -0.97 -13.13 5.34
C ALA A 125 -0.14 -14.01 4.41
N ASP A 126 0.96 -14.54 4.94
CA ASP A 126 1.85 -15.45 4.26
C ASP A 126 2.37 -16.51 5.23
N ASP A 127 2.76 -17.67 4.74
CA ASP A 127 3.31 -18.77 5.54
C ASP A 127 4.85 -18.65 5.72
N ASN A 128 5.51 -17.80 4.93
CA ASN A 128 6.95 -17.54 5.01
C ASN A 128 7.24 -16.13 5.53
N ARG A 129 8.07 -16.02 6.55
CA ARG A 129 8.47 -14.73 7.12
C ARG A 129 9.29 -13.85 6.20
N ALA A 130 10.05 -14.44 5.27
CA ALA A 130 10.87 -13.69 4.33
C ALA A 130 10.00 -12.92 3.32
N ASP A 131 8.88 -13.48 2.92
CA ASP A 131 7.98 -12.88 1.93
C ASP A 131 7.19 -11.68 2.49
N LEU A 132 7.21 -11.51 3.82
CA LEU A 132 6.69 -10.31 4.50
C LEU A 132 7.72 -9.19 4.65
N ILE A 133 8.90 -9.34 4.08
CA ILE A 133 9.88 -8.26 3.92
C ILE A 133 9.79 -7.78 2.48
N TYR A 134 9.01 -6.74 2.27
CA TYR A 134 8.78 -6.19 0.93
C TYR A 134 9.94 -5.30 0.52
N GLU A 135 10.47 -5.59 -0.66
CA GLU A 135 11.52 -4.81 -1.27
C GLU A 135 10.95 -3.68 -2.15
N LYS A 136 11.82 -2.82 -2.64
CA LYS A 136 11.44 -1.68 -3.47
C LYS A 136 10.54 -2.05 -4.64
N GLN A 137 10.85 -3.15 -5.33
CA GLN A 137 10.10 -3.62 -6.50
C GLN A 137 8.67 -4.05 -6.16
N ASP A 138 8.44 -4.60 -4.95
CA ASP A 138 7.13 -5.01 -4.47
C ASP A 138 6.28 -3.83 -4.04
N LEU A 139 6.95 -2.74 -3.66
CA LEU A 139 6.32 -1.52 -3.18
C LEU A 139 6.05 -0.50 -4.29
N LEU A 140 6.78 -0.57 -5.42
CA LEU A 140 6.63 0.39 -6.51
C LEU A 140 5.28 0.24 -7.19
N ALA A 141 4.65 1.39 -7.47
CA ALA A 141 3.47 1.44 -8.31
C ALA A 141 3.77 0.86 -9.71
N PRO A 142 2.84 0.11 -10.30
CA PRO A 142 3.00 -0.42 -11.63
C PRO A 142 3.21 0.71 -12.65
N LEU A 143 3.91 0.39 -13.74
CA LEU A 143 4.05 1.30 -14.87
C LEU A 143 2.73 1.32 -15.65
N LEU A 144 2.17 2.50 -15.81
CA LEU A 144 0.96 2.70 -16.60
C LEU A 144 1.29 2.91 -18.08
N PRO A 145 0.32 2.71 -18.98
CA PRO A 145 0.51 2.94 -20.41
C PRO A 145 1.03 4.35 -20.70
N GLY A 146 2.16 4.46 -21.39
CA GLY A 146 2.84 5.72 -21.70
C GLY A 146 3.95 6.11 -20.74
N MET A 147 4.10 5.43 -19.59
CA MET A 147 5.26 5.59 -18.72
C MET A 147 6.47 4.83 -19.26
N ILE A 148 7.64 5.37 -19.00
CA ILE A 148 8.91 4.75 -19.35
C ILE A 148 9.53 4.19 -18.06
N ALA A 149 10.01 2.95 -18.10
CA ALA A 149 10.69 2.37 -16.95
C ALA A 149 12.01 3.10 -16.68
N PRO A 150 12.29 3.55 -15.44
CA PRO A 150 13.59 4.10 -15.11
C PRO A 150 14.70 3.01 -15.21
N PRO A 151 15.97 3.38 -15.51
CA PRO A 151 16.44 4.76 -15.58
C PRO A 151 16.19 5.45 -16.94
N HIS A 152 15.85 6.73 -16.92
CA HIS A 152 15.79 7.59 -18.11
C HIS A 152 16.03 9.06 -17.75
N ARG A 153 16.30 9.89 -18.73
CA ARG A 153 16.45 11.33 -18.53
C ARG A 153 15.13 11.98 -18.13
N MET A 154 15.21 13.10 -17.42
CA MET A 154 14.02 13.94 -17.19
C MET A 154 13.45 14.45 -18.51
N VAL A 155 12.19 14.83 -18.50
CA VAL A 155 11.52 15.46 -19.65
C VAL A 155 12.32 16.71 -20.07
N PRO A 156 12.69 16.86 -21.35
CA PRO A 156 13.50 17.99 -21.81
C PRO A 156 12.87 19.34 -21.44
N GLY A 157 13.68 20.25 -20.89
CA GLY A 157 13.23 21.57 -20.48
C GLY A 157 12.57 21.66 -19.12
N THR A 158 12.54 20.58 -18.36
CA THR A 158 12.01 20.54 -16.99
C THR A 158 13.13 20.50 -15.96
N THR A 159 12.82 21.05 -14.79
CA THR A 159 13.69 21.02 -13.61
C THR A 159 13.08 20.12 -12.53
N GLU A 160 13.88 19.72 -11.55
CA GLU A 160 13.40 18.98 -10.38
C GLU A 160 12.20 19.66 -9.70
N GLN A 161 12.25 21.00 -9.61
CA GLN A 161 11.18 21.80 -9.00
C GLN A 161 9.85 21.72 -9.77
N ASP A 162 9.92 21.56 -11.08
CA ASP A 162 8.72 21.44 -11.93
C ASP A 162 7.98 20.13 -11.67
N TYR A 163 8.73 19.06 -11.37
CA TYR A 163 8.13 17.80 -10.92
C TYR A 163 7.40 17.96 -9.59
N TYR A 164 8.04 18.56 -8.59
CA TYR A 164 7.40 18.77 -7.27
C TYR A 164 6.25 19.76 -7.32
N ALA A 165 6.28 20.70 -8.24
CA ALA A 165 5.19 21.64 -8.48
C ALA A 165 4.01 21.03 -9.29
N GLY A 166 4.14 19.76 -9.72
CA GLY A 166 3.12 19.09 -10.52
C GLY A 166 2.95 19.64 -11.93
N LYS A 167 3.97 20.34 -12.46
CA LYS A 167 3.92 20.92 -13.81
C LYS A 167 4.30 19.94 -14.90
N VAL A 168 4.97 18.85 -14.55
CA VAL A 168 5.33 17.79 -15.48
C VAL A 168 4.12 16.91 -15.68
N THR A 169 3.29 17.28 -16.63
CA THR A 169 2.26 16.42 -17.19
C THR A 169 2.90 15.70 -18.36
N GLY A 170 3.32 14.46 -18.15
CA GLY A 170 3.69 13.59 -19.28
C GLY A 170 2.52 13.51 -20.26
N SER A 171 2.77 13.00 -21.46
CA SER A 171 1.73 12.69 -22.46
C SER A 171 0.73 11.61 -22.02
N VAL A 172 0.67 11.32 -20.75
CA VAL A 172 -0.18 10.31 -20.12
C VAL A 172 -1.39 11.01 -19.51
N PRO A 173 -2.60 10.53 -19.75
CA PRO A 173 -3.79 11.03 -19.07
C PRO A 173 -3.58 11.00 -17.56
N GLU A 174 -4.06 12.03 -16.87
CA GLU A 174 -4.04 12.19 -15.42
C GLU A 174 -4.41 10.87 -14.75
N GLN A 175 -3.48 10.31 -14.01
CA GLN A 175 -3.71 9.07 -13.31
C GLN A 175 -4.66 9.37 -12.15
N GLU A 176 -5.89 8.95 -12.29
CA GLU A 176 -6.61 8.56 -11.09
C GLU A 176 -5.76 7.50 -10.37
N PRO A 177 -5.57 7.61 -9.04
CA PRO A 177 -4.91 6.55 -8.29
C PRO A 177 -5.56 5.23 -8.70
N ALA A 178 -4.75 4.29 -9.15
CA ALA A 178 -5.24 3.01 -9.65
C ALA A 178 -6.33 2.55 -8.70
N GLY A 179 -7.56 2.54 -9.19
CA GLY A 179 -8.70 2.29 -8.34
C GLY A 179 -8.48 0.95 -7.66
N ASP A 180 -8.91 0.85 -6.42
CA ASP A 180 -8.76 -0.35 -5.59
C ASP A 180 -9.09 -1.65 -6.36
N GLU A 181 -9.95 -1.59 -7.37
CA GLU A 181 -10.33 -2.69 -8.27
C GLU A 181 -9.16 -3.30 -9.06
N GLN A 182 -8.19 -2.50 -9.53
CA GLN A 182 -7.05 -3.01 -10.29
C GLN A 182 -6.04 -3.72 -9.38
N ILE A 183 -5.83 -3.17 -8.19
CA ILE A 183 -4.98 -3.78 -7.18
C ILE A 183 -5.59 -5.11 -6.71
N TRP A 184 -6.91 -5.15 -6.54
CA TRP A 184 -7.63 -6.37 -6.18
C TRP A 184 -7.58 -7.44 -7.28
N ALA A 185 -7.63 -7.07 -8.56
CA ALA A 185 -7.51 -8.00 -9.68
C ALA A 185 -6.11 -8.64 -9.74
N GLU A 186 -5.04 -7.89 -9.44
CA GLU A 186 -3.68 -8.43 -9.36
C GLU A 186 -3.49 -9.38 -8.17
N VAL A 187 -4.04 -9.04 -7.01
CA VAL A 187 -3.97 -9.89 -5.81
C VAL A 187 -4.76 -11.19 -6.03
N GLN A 188 -5.94 -11.12 -6.64
CA GLN A 188 -6.74 -12.30 -6.96
C GLN A 188 -6.07 -13.19 -8.02
N GLY A 189 -5.48 -12.60 -9.06
CA GLY A 189 -4.75 -13.34 -10.10
C GLY A 189 -3.52 -14.06 -9.56
N ARG A 190 -2.86 -13.52 -8.53
CA ARG A 190 -1.72 -14.17 -7.87
C ARG A 190 -2.17 -15.35 -7.02
N SER A 191 -3.24 -15.21 -6.26
CA SER A 191 -3.81 -16.29 -5.43
C SER A 191 -4.32 -17.48 -6.27
N GLU A 192 -4.85 -17.24 -7.47
CA GLU A 192 -5.28 -18.30 -8.39
C GLU A 192 -4.10 -19.05 -9.02
N GLN A 193 -2.98 -18.37 -9.28
CA GLN A 193 -1.76 -19.00 -9.79
C GLN A 193 -1.04 -19.85 -8.75
N GLU A 194 -1.13 -19.49 -7.47
CA GLU A 194 -0.55 -20.25 -6.35
C GLU A 194 -1.41 -21.46 -5.97
N ALA A 195 -2.72 -21.37 -6.06
CA ALA A 195 -3.64 -22.47 -5.81
C ALA A 195 -3.61 -23.57 -6.91
N GLY A 196 -3.01 -23.29 -8.07
CA GLY A 196 -2.83 -24.22 -9.18
C GLY A 196 -1.49 -24.99 -9.18
N ARG A 197 -0.66 -24.83 -8.16
CA ARG A 197 0.60 -25.57 -7.92
C ARG A 197 0.46 -26.55 -6.78
#